data_6174b784a03501e30e8373b8770ff68c
#
_entry.id   6174b784a03501e30e8373b8770ff68c
#
_cell.length_a   1.000
_cell.length_b   1.000
_cell.length_c   1.000
_cell.angle_alpha   90.00
_cell.angle_beta   90.00
_cell.angle_gamma   90.00
#
_symmetry.space_group_name_H-M   'P 1'
#
loop_
_entity.id
_entity.type
_entity.pdbx_description
1 polymer ?
#
loop_
_entity_poly.entity_id
_entity_poly.type
_entity_poly.pdbx_seq_one_letter_code
_entity_poly.pdbx_strand_id
1 'polypeptide(L)'
;MAKQEIIDFANKKHQEILNNSNLTDAQKQKVVAEIDKTLQKVLENIDNANDINEINRKLKEGKDNIAKIVAKEITNALIDNKIKEIKARKDLTDEQKAKLIDYLEKLRRDTLKEIDKSHIDDIGSIIQQLMDKLNMLDIDKIENILSHNNKDNNQNQSNIDGIQSNNSHLSKSHRLPDTGSESTSIQLEIELMTLLVGLGLVLKNRRKKQKNNKNKR
;
A
#
# COMPACT_ATOMS: atom_id res chain seq x y z
N MET A 1 15.92 10.07 -31.87
CA MET A 1 16.27 9.44 -30.58
C MET A 1 15.15 9.61 -29.54
N ALA A 2 14.87 10.82 -29.03
CA ALA A 2 13.89 11.04 -27.94
C ALA A 2 12.48 10.52 -28.24
N LYS A 3 11.95 10.69 -29.45
CA LYS A 3 10.64 10.16 -29.84
C LYS A 3 10.59 8.63 -29.78
N GLN A 4 11.63 7.95 -30.27
CA GLN A 4 11.68 6.50 -30.21
C GLN A 4 11.73 6.01 -28.78
N GLU A 5 12.48 6.69 -27.93
CA GLU A 5 12.62 6.35 -26.52
C GLU A 5 11.29 6.44 -25.74
N ILE A 6 10.46 7.47 -26.00
CA ILE A 6 9.13 7.55 -25.36
C ILE A 6 8.15 6.54 -25.92
N ILE A 7 8.22 6.22 -27.23
CA ILE A 7 7.41 5.17 -27.86
C ILE A 7 7.73 3.80 -27.23
N ASP A 8 9.02 3.48 -27.14
CA ASP A 8 9.46 2.20 -26.54
C ASP A 8 9.04 2.11 -25.08
N PHE A 9 9.14 3.21 -24.33
CA PHE A 9 8.68 3.28 -22.96
C PHE A 9 7.16 3.06 -22.84
N ALA A 10 6.36 3.72 -23.66
CA ALA A 10 4.90 3.55 -23.69
C ALA A 10 4.52 2.10 -24.04
N ASN A 11 5.17 1.51 -25.04
CA ASN A 11 4.94 0.11 -25.43
C ASN A 11 5.25 -0.86 -24.28
N LYS A 12 6.35 -0.63 -23.53
CA LYS A 12 6.66 -1.41 -22.33
C LYS A 12 5.55 -1.29 -21.28
N LYS A 13 5.00 -0.09 -21.08
CA LYS A 13 3.91 0.15 -20.12
C LYS A 13 2.59 -0.45 -20.58
N HIS A 14 2.30 -0.49 -21.89
CA HIS A 14 1.19 -1.25 -22.45
C HIS A 14 1.29 -2.74 -22.10
N GLN A 15 2.46 -3.36 -22.31
CA GLN A 15 2.65 -4.77 -21.97
C GLN A 15 2.51 -5.03 -20.47
N GLU A 16 2.99 -4.14 -19.62
CA GLU A 16 2.82 -4.22 -18.16
C GLU A 16 1.32 -4.25 -17.78
N ILE A 17 0.52 -3.37 -18.35
CA ILE A 17 -0.93 -3.31 -18.12
C ILE A 17 -1.65 -4.53 -18.70
N LEU A 18 -1.36 -4.92 -19.93
CA LEU A 18 -2.02 -6.05 -20.57
C LEU A 18 -1.77 -7.38 -19.84
N ASN A 19 -0.59 -7.54 -19.25
CA ASN A 19 -0.20 -8.72 -18.49
C ASN A 19 -0.61 -8.67 -17.01
N ASN A 20 -1.18 -7.55 -16.52
CA ASN A 20 -1.56 -7.41 -15.13
C ASN A 20 -2.86 -8.18 -14.83
N SER A 21 -2.77 -9.21 -13.97
CA SER A 21 -3.90 -10.06 -13.59
C SER A 21 -4.90 -9.39 -12.62
N ASN A 22 -4.52 -8.29 -12.00
CA ASN A 22 -5.40 -7.55 -11.09
C ASN A 22 -6.39 -6.64 -11.82
N LEU A 23 -6.17 -6.41 -13.13
CA LEU A 23 -6.99 -5.54 -13.96
C LEU A 23 -7.98 -6.34 -14.80
N THR A 24 -9.21 -5.86 -14.90
CA THR A 24 -10.19 -6.34 -15.86
C THR A 24 -9.83 -5.86 -17.27
N ASP A 25 -10.34 -6.54 -18.31
CA ASP A 25 -10.06 -6.16 -19.70
C ASP A 25 -10.53 -4.72 -20.02
N ALA A 26 -11.66 -4.29 -19.45
CA ALA A 26 -12.14 -2.92 -19.58
C ALA A 26 -11.18 -1.89 -18.96
N GLN A 27 -10.62 -2.20 -17.79
CA GLN A 27 -9.61 -1.34 -17.16
C GLN A 27 -8.33 -1.30 -17.99
N LYS A 28 -7.86 -2.45 -18.49
CA LYS A 28 -6.67 -2.52 -19.36
C LYS A 28 -6.84 -1.64 -20.61
N GLN A 29 -7.98 -1.76 -21.32
CA GLN A 29 -8.26 -0.95 -22.51
C GLN A 29 -8.30 0.54 -22.19
N LYS A 30 -8.92 0.94 -21.08
CA LYS A 30 -8.98 2.33 -20.64
C LYS A 30 -7.58 2.90 -20.39
N VAL A 31 -6.73 2.17 -19.67
CA VAL A 31 -5.38 2.62 -19.35
C VAL A 31 -4.51 2.70 -20.59
N VAL A 32 -4.59 1.72 -21.50
CA VAL A 32 -3.88 1.73 -22.78
C VAL A 32 -4.26 2.98 -23.58
N ALA A 33 -5.55 3.30 -23.69
CA ALA A 33 -6.01 4.50 -24.41
C ALA A 33 -5.52 5.80 -23.74
N GLU A 34 -5.39 5.84 -22.40
CA GLU A 34 -4.86 7.01 -21.68
C GLU A 34 -3.34 7.16 -21.89
N ILE A 35 -2.61 6.05 -21.94
CA ILE A 35 -1.18 6.05 -22.29
C ILE A 35 -1.00 6.56 -23.71
N ASP A 36 -1.77 6.09 -24.70
CA ASP A 36 -1.68 6.52 -26.10
C ASP A 36 -1.96 8.01 -26.25
N LYS A 37 -2.99 8.53 -25.58
CA LYS A 37 -3.31 9.96 -25.57
C LYS A 37 -2.17 10.78 -24.97
N THR A 38 -1.54 10.28 -23.92
CA THR A 38 -0.41 10.96 -23.27
C THR A 38 0.82 10.91 -24.16
N LEU A 39 1.10 9.76 -24.80
CA LEU A 39 2.20 9.59 -25.74
C LEU A 39 2.10 10.60 -26.90
N GLN A 40 0.92 10.76 -27.51
CA GLN A 40 0.69 11.73 -28.58
C GLN A 40 1.05 13.14 -28.14
N LYS A 41 0.58 13.59 -26.96
CA LYS A 41 0.93 14.90 -26.41
C LYS A 41 2.43 15.08 -26.18
N VAL A 42 3.11 14.03 -25.71
CA VAL A 42 4.56 14.09 -25.50
C VAL A 42 5.30 14.20 -26.82
N LEU A 43 4.88 13.46 -27.86
CA LEU A 43 5.46 13.54 -29.19
C LEU A 43 5.29 14.94 -29.80
N GLU A 44 4.11 15.55 -29.68
CA GLU A 44 3.85 16.94 -30.09
C GLU A 44 4.74 17.93 -29.31
N ASN A 45 4.88 17.76 -28.01
CA ASN A 45 5.73 18.61 -27.19
C ASN A 45 7.22 18.48 -27.56
N ILE A 46 7.69 17.29 -27.94
CA ILE A 46 9.06 17.08 -28.41
C ILE A 46 9.26 17.73 -29.79
N ASP A 47 8.25 17.68 -30.67
CA ASP A 47 8.31 18.33 -31.99
C ASP A 47 8.39 19.85 -31.90
N ASN A 48 7.73 20.44 -30.90
CA ASN A 48 7.67 21.88 -30.69
C ASN A 48 8.80 22.39 -29.78
N ALA A 49 9.70 21.53 -29.33
CA ALA A 49 10.81 21.93 -28.45
C ALA A 49 11.90 22.68 -29.25
N ASN A 50 12.43 23.76 -28.67
CA ASN A 50 13.36 24.67 -29.33
C ASN A 50 14.81 24.20 -29.24
N ASP A 51 15.15 23.38 -28.24
CA ASP A 51 16.52 22.89 -28.03
C ASP A 51 16.54 21.50 -27.37
N ILE A 52 17.75 20.93 -27.28
CA ILE A 52 17.97 19.59 -26.72
C ILE A 52 17.60 19.49 -25.22
N ASN A 53 17.76 20.56 -24.45
CA ASN A 53 17.44 20.55 -23.04
C ASN A 53 15.91 20.49 -22.85
N GLU A 54 15.17 21.24 -23.66
CA GLU A 54 13.72 21.20 -23.68
C GLU A 54 13.21 19.83 -24.12
N ILE A 55 13.80 19.21 -25.16
CA ILE A 55 13.48 17.85 -25.57
C ILE A 55 13.67 16.87 -24.43
N ASN A 56 14.80 16.92 -23.73
CA ASN A 56 15.10 16.01 -22.62
C ASN A 56 14.13 16.21 -21.44
N ARG A 57 13.75 17.46 -21.15
CA ARG A 57 12.76 17.76 -20.12
C ARG A 57 11.38 17.19 -20.48
N LYS A 58 10.91 17.42 -21.72
CA LYS A 58 9.63 16.88 -22.22
C LYS A 58 9.60 15.37 -22.23
N LEU A 59 10.69 14.72 -22.59
CA LEU A 59 10.84 13.26 -22.54
C LEU A 59 10.72 12.74 -21.11
N LYS A 60 11.41 13.35 -20.14
CA LYS A 60 11.34 12.97 -18.73
C LYS A 60 9.95 13.15 -18.16
N GLU A 61 9.34 14.33 -18.35
CA GLU A 61 7.96 14.61 -17.94
C GLU A 61 6.96 13.63 -18.55
N GLY A 62 7.15 13.25 -19.82
CA GLY A 62 6.32 12.28 -20.50
C GLY A 62 6.40 10.89 -19.89
N LYS A 63 7.60 10.41 -19.59
CA LYS A 63 7.82 9.13 -18.91
C LYS A 63 7.20 9.12 -17.51
N ASP A 64 7.39 10.20 -16.73
CA ASP A 64 6.80 10.34 -15.39
C ASP A 64 5.26 10.26 -15.48
N ASN A 65 4.65 10.99 -16.42
CA ASN A 65 3.20 11.00 -16.58
C ASN A 65 2.64 9.62 -16.96
N ILE A 66 3.26 8.92 -17.92
CA ILE A 66 2.85 7.58 -18.33
C ILE A 66 3.01 6.60 -17.15
N ALA A 67 4.11 6.67 -16.41
CA ALA A 67 4.33 5.80 -15.26
C ALA A 67 3.29 6.03 -14.16
N LYS A 68 2.91 7.30 -13.89
CA LYS A 68 1.86 7.66 -12.93
C LYS A 68 0.48 7.14 -13.33
N ILE A 69 0.12 7.19 -14.60
CA ILE A 69 -1.15 6.62 -15.12
C ILE A 69 -1.22 5.13 -14.76
N VAL A 70 -0.18 4.38 -15.08
CA VAL A 70 -0.08 2.94 -14.80
C VAL A 70 -0.17 2.65 -13.30
N ALA A 71 0.62 3.36 -12.50
CA ALA A 71 0.69 3.16 -11.06
C ALA A 71 -0.64 3.45 -10.35
N LYS A 72 -1.34 4.50 -10.76
CA LYS A 72 -2.66 4.85 -10.21
C LYS A 72 -3.69 3.76 -10.49
N GLU A 73 -3.74 3.22 -11.70
CA GLU A 73 -4.69 2.16 -12.01
C GLU A 73 -4.35 0.85 -11.28
N ILE A 74 -3.07 0.48 -11.18
CA ILE A 74 -2.64 -0.66 -10.37
C ILE A 74 -3.05 -0.46 -8.90
N THR A 75 -2.85 0.73 -8.33
CA THR A 75 -3.28 1.07 -6.98
C THR A 75 -4.78 0.86 -6.80
N ASN A 76 -5.59 1.39 -7.72
CA ASN A 76 -7.05 1.24 -7.68
C ASN A 76 -7.45 -0.23 -7.73
N ALA A 77 -6.89 -0.99 -8.65
CA ALA A 77 -7.21 -2.41 -8.82
C ALA A 77 -6.85 -3.25 -7.59
N LEU A 78 -5.68 -3.04 -7.00
CA LEU A 78 -5.24 -3.74 -5.80
C LEU A 78 -6.19 -3.47 -4.61
N ILE A 79 -6.55 -2.21 -4.39
CA ILE A 79 -7.48 -1.82 -3.33
C ILE A 79 -8.89 -2.36 -3.60
N ASP A 80 -9.40 -2.26 -4.83
CA ASP A 80 -10.73 -2.77 -5.18
C ASP A 80 -10.83 -4.29 -4.99
N ASN A 81 -9.79 -5.02 -5.36
CA ASN A 81 -9.73 -6.46 -5.14
C ASN A 81 -9.74 -6.80 -3.64
N LYS A 82 -8.97 -6.06 -2.83
CA LYS A 82 -8.97 -6.26 -1.37
C LYS A 82 -10.32 -5.91 -0.73
N ILE A 83 -10.99 -4.87 -1.19
CA ILE A 83 -12.34 -4.52 -0.76
C ILE A 83 -13.33 -5.63 -1.10
N LYS A 84 -13.24 -6.23 -2.31
CA LYS A 84 -14.09 -7.37 -2.69
C LYS A 84 -13.86 -8.57 -1.77
N GLU A 85 -12.61 -8.91 -1.45
CA GLU A 85 -12.27 -9.97 -0.52
C GLU A 85 -12.91 -9.72 0.85
N ILE A 86 -12.77 -8.52 1.42
CA ILE A 86 -13.34 -8.14 2.71
C ILE A 86 -14.87 -8.24 2.70
N LYS A 87 -15.52 -7.74 1.64
CA LYS A 87 -16.99 -7.83 1.50
C LYS A 87 -17.49 -9.27 1.45
N ALA A 88 -16.73 -10.16 0.83
CA ALA A 88 -17.09 -11.59 0.70
C ALA A 88 -16.88 -12.38 2.00
N ARG A 89 -16.13 -11.88 2.97
CA ARG A 89 -15.87 -12.55 4.26
C ARG A 89 -17.16 -12.70 5.08
N LYS A 90 -17.43 -13.93 5.51
CA LYS A 90 -18.62 -14.27 6.35
C LYS A 90 -18.33 -14.25 7.84
N ASP A 91 -17.07 -14.31 8.21
CA ASP A 91 -16.56 -14.29 9.59
C ASP A 91 -16.42 -12.88 10.17
N LEU A 92 -16.48 -11.84 9.34
CA LEU A 92 -16.46 -10.45 9.74
C LEU A 92 -17.87 -9.88 9.90
N THR A 93 -18.07 -9.05 10.93
CA THR A 93 -19.30 -8.25 11.08
C THR A 93 -19.31 -7.11 10.07
N ASP A 94 -20.51 -6.54 9.81
CA ASP A 94 -20.63 -5.41 8.90
C ASP A 94 -19.86 -4.18 9.42
N GLU A 95 -19.82 -3.95 10.73
CA GLU A 95 -19.01 -2.89 11.34
C GLU A 95 -17.51 -3.10 11.11
N GLN A 96 -17.02 -4.34 11.24
CA GLN A 96 -15.61 -4.66 10.96
C GLN A 96 -15.27 -4.47 9.49
N LYS A 97 -16.15 -4.90 8.58
CA LYS A 97 -15.99 -4.68 7.14
C LYS A 97 -15.92 -3.19 6.82
N ALA A 98 -16.87 -2.39 7.38
CA ALA A 98 -16.86 -0.95 7.16
C ALA A 98 -15.57 -0.29 7.59
N LYS A 99 -15.04 -0.58 8.78
CA LYS A 99 -13.77 -0.03 9.27
C LYS A 99 -12.57 -0.41 8.38
N LEU A 100 -12.52 -1.65 7.90
CA LEU A 100 -11.48 -2.11 7.00
C LEU A 100 -11.57 -1.43 5.63
N ILE A 101 -12.77 -1.24 5.11
CA ILE A 101 -13.01 -0.54 3.84
C ILE A 101 -12.62 0.92 3.96
N ASP A 102 -13.00 1.60 5.05
CA ASP A 102 -12.61 3.00 5.30
C ASP A 102 -11.08 3.16 5.35
N TYR A 103 -10.39 2.24 6.02
CA TYR A 103 -8.93 2.20 6.04
C TYR A 103 -8.36 2.03 4.62
N LEU A 104 -8.87 1.10 3.82
CA LEU A 104 -8.43 0.87 2.44
C LEU A 104 -8.66 2.09 1.55
N GLU A 105 -9.79 2.77 1.70
CA GLU A 105 -10.08 3.99 0.95
C GLU A 105 -9.18 5.16 1.36
N LYS A 106 -8.80 5.25 2.64
CA LYS A 106 -7.77 6.21 3.08
C LYS A 106 -6.42 5.86 2.47
N LEU A 107 -6.00 4.60 2.56
CA LEU A 107 -4.75 4.12 1.96
C LEU A 107 -4.69 4.40 0.46
N ARG A 108 -5.81 4.20 -0.26
CA ARG A 108 -5.94 4.56 -1.69
C ARG A 108 -5.63 6.03 -1.92
N ARG A 109 -6.33 6.93 -1.20
CA ARG A 109 -6.16 8.38 -1.36
C ARG A 109 -4.72 8.82 -1.09
N ASP A 110 -4.11 8.29 -0.04
CA ASP A 110 -2.76 8.67 0.35
C ASP A 110 -1.73 8.16 -0.66
N THR A 111 -1.84 6.90 -1.11
CA THR A 111 -0.96 6.34 -2.15
C THR A 111 -1.10 7.09 -3.49
N LEU A 112 -2.32 7.42 -3.92
CA LEU A 112 -2.54 8.19 -5.16
C LEU A 112 -1.91 9.58 -5.07
N LYS A 113 -2.02 10.24 -3.91
CA LYS A 113 -1.40 11.54 -3.67
C LYS A 113 0.13 11.48 -3.65
N GLU A 114 0.68 10.39 -3.13
CA GLU A 114 2.12 10.13 -3.13
C GLU A 114 2.63 9.90 -4.56
N ILE A 115 1.95 9.07 -5.37
CA ILE A 115 2.24 8.86 -6.79
C ILE A 115 2.21 10.18 -7.56
N ASP A 116 1.24 11.07 -7.28
CA ASP A 116 1.15 12.37 -7.97
C ASP A 116 2.39 13.26 -7.75
N LYS A 117 2.98 13.18 -6.57
CA LYS A 117 4.16 13.99 -6.18
C LYS A 117 5.49 13.34 -6.54
N SER A 118 5.52 12.03 -6.78
CA SER A 118 6.75 11.27 -7.01
C SER A 118 7.30 11.43 -8.43
N HIS A 119 8.55 11.01 -8.60
CA HIS A 119 9.18 10.75 -9.90
C HIS A 119 9.09 9.25 -10.23
N ILE A 120 9.34 8.92 -11.50
CA ILE A 120 9.26 7.52 -12.01
C ILE A 120 10.11 6.56 -11.17
N ASP A 121 11.26 7.00 -10.67
CA ASP A 121 12.20 6.18 -9.90
C ASP A 121 11.62 5.73 -8.55
N ASP A 122 10.70 6.50 -7.98
CA ASP A 122 10.08 6.23 -6.67
C ASP A 122 8.80 5.39 -6.78
N ILE A 123 8.16 5.36 -7.95
CA ILE A 123 6.85 4.72 -8.16
C ILE A 123 6.89 3.23 -7.78
N GLY A 124 7.97 2.53 -8.14
CA GLY A 124 8.12 1.11 -7.80
C GLY A 124 8.09 0.86 -6.30
N SER A 125 8.77 1.69 -5.53
CA SER A 125 8.79 1.63 -4.06
C SER A 125 7.42 1.92 -3.45
N ILE A 126 6.70 2.92 -3.96
CA ILE A 126 5.36 3.27 -3.49
C ILE A 126 4.39 2.10 -3.68
N ILE A 127 4.40 1.47 -4.86
CA ILE A 127 3.54 0.30 -5.13
C ILE A 127 3.94 -0.89 -4.25
N GLN A 128 5.23 -1.12 -4.01
CA GLN A 128 5.67 -2.19 -3.13
C GLN A 128 5.19 -1.97 -1.69
N GLN A 129 5.32 -0.76 -1.16
CA GLN A 129 4.81 -0.41 0.18
C GLN A 129 3.29 -0.60 0.28
N LEU A 130 2.53 -0.24 -0.77
CA LEU A 130 1.10 -0.53 -0.82
C LEU A 130 0.84 -2.04 -0.73
N MET A 131 1.54 -2.85 -1.51
CA MET A 131 1.38 -4.31 -1.50
C MET A 131 1.70 -4.91 -0.13
N ASP A 132 2.75 -4.44 0.53
CA ASP A 132 3.12 -4.88 1.87
C ASP A 132 2.03 -4.55 2.90
N LYS A 133 1.47 -3.33 2.86
CA LYS A 133 0.33 -2.93 3.72
C LYS A 133 -0.92 -3.78 3.44
N LEU A 134 -1.22 -4.10 2.19
CA LEU A 134 -2.35 -4.98 1.84
C LEU A 134 -2.13 -6.42 2.32
N ASN A 135 -0.90 -6.92 2.26
CA ASN A 135 -0.54 -8.25 2.76
C ASN A 135 -0.64 -8.35 4.29
N MET A 136 -0.37 -7.25 5.02
CA MET A 136 -0.58 -7.20 6.47
C MET A 136 -2.06 -7.27 6.86
N LEU A 137 -2.97 -6.87 5.98
CA LEU A 137 -4.42 -6.99 6.16
C LEU A 137 -4.96 -8.39 5.85
N ASP A 138 -4.10 -9.37 5.59
CA ASP A 138 -4.50 -10.76 5.45
C ASP A 138 -4.90 -11.31 6.83
N ILE A 139 -6.22 -11.43 7.04
CA ILE A 139 -6.80 -11.77 8.34
C ILE A 139 -6.38 -13.17 8.79
N ASP A 140 -6.13 -14.09 7.86
CA ASP A 140 -5.66 -15.43 8.17
C ASP A 140 -4.23 -15.41 8.75
N LYS A 141 -3.38 -14.48 8.29
CA LYS A 141 -2.06 -14.25 8.89
C LYS A 141 -2.18 -13.59 10.26
N ILE A 142 -3.10 -12.64 10.43
CA ILE A 142 -3.38 -11.99 11.72
C ILE A 142 -3.85 -13.02 12.75
N GLU A 143 -4.73 -13.95 12.40
CA GLU A 143 -5.17 -15.03 13.29
C GLU A 143 -4.01 -15.93 13.71
N ASN A 144 -3.10 -16.27 12.80
CA ASN A 144 -1.91 -17.05 13.09
C ASN A 144 -0.95 -16.32 14.03
N ILE A 145 -0.66 -15.05 13.81
CA ILE A 145 0.19 -14.22 14.67
C ILE A 145 -0.40 -14.12 16.09
N LEU A 146 -1.71 -13.88 16.19
CA LEU A 146 -2.41 -13.80 17.48
C LEU A 146 -2.47 -15.13 18.22
N SER A 147 -2.54 -16.26 17.50
CA SER A 147 -2.53 -17.60 18.09
C SER A 147 -1.14 -18.02 18.60
N HIS A 148 -0.06 -17.59 17.96
CA HIS A 148 1.32 -17.85 18.38
C HIS A 148 1.72 -17.01 19.59
N ASN A 149 1.38 -15.72 19.62
CA ASN A 149 1.67 -14.83 20.75
C ASN A 149 0.92 -15.23 22.05
N ASN A 150 -0.12 -16.04 21.98
CA ASN A 150 -0.81 -16.56 23.16
C ASN A 150 -0.18 -17.84 23.73
N LYS A 151 0.74 -18.51 23.04
CA LYS A 151 1.47 -19.67 23.59
C LYS A 151 2.66 -19.26 24.46
N ASP A 152 3.30 -18.13 24.12
CA ASP A 152 4.51 -17.69 24.81
C ASP A 152 4.22 -16.90 26.12
N ASN A 153 2.99 -16.36 26.28
CA ASN A 153 2.61 -15.64 27.51
C ASN A 153 2.12 -16.51 28.67
N ASN A 154 2.07 -17.84 28.51
CA ASN A 154 1.62 -18.73 29.61
C ASN A 154 2.77 -19.44 30.34
N GLN A 155 4.05 -19.13 29.99
CA GLN A 155 5.20 -19.74 30.65
C GLN A 155 6.07 -18.78 31.49
N ASN A 156 5.75 -17.47 31.55
CA ASN A 156 6.53 -16.50 32.32
C ASN A 156 5.74 -15.82 33.43
N GLN A 157 5.09 -16.60 34.29
CA GLN A 157 4.55 -16.12 35.56
C GLN A 157 5.11 -16.91 36.74
N SER A 158 6.42 -17.02 36.79
CA SER A 158 7.14 -17.32 38.03
C SER A 158 8.58 -16.85 37.87
N ASN A 159 8.96 -15.91 38.73
CA ASN A 159 10.28 -15.34 38.98
C ASN A 159 10.54 -13.94 38.38
N ILE A 160 10.06 -12.90 39.06
CA ILE A 160 10.80 -11.65 39.20
C ILE A 160 10.61 -11.13 40.62
N ASP A 161 11.50 -11.60 41.51
CA ASP A 161 11.96 -10.80 42.66
C ASP A 161 13.45 -10.50 42.44
N GLY A 162 13.79 -9.23 42.45
CA GLY A 162 15.14 -8.71 42.60
C GLY A 162 15.90 -8.45 41.32
N ILE A 163 16.09 -7.16 41.02
CA ILE A 163 17.38 -6.47 40.96
C ILE A 163 17.16 -5.00 40.59
N GLN A 164 17.74 -4.16 41.43
CA GLN A 164 17.78 -2.68 41.40
C GLN A 164 18.63 -2.12 40.25
N SER A 165 18.22 -0.93 39.86
CA SER A 165 19.00 0.26 39.43
C SER A 165 20.43 0.05 38.93
N ASN A 166 20.75 0.59 37.77
CA ASN A 166 21.75 1.65 37.68
C ASN A 166 21.69 2.42 36.37
N ASN A 167 21.88 3.70 36.58
CA ASN A 167 21.92 4.85 35.70
C ASN A 167 23.01 4.85 34.63
N SER A 168 22.69 5.67 33.64
CA SER A 168 23.49 6.75 33.03
C SER A 168 24.36 6.40 31.79
N HIS A 169 24.17 7.12 30.80
CA HIS A 169 24.92 8.13 30.08
C HIS A 169 24.67 8.20 28.58
N LEU A 170 24.20 9.36 28.23
CA LEU A 170 24.69 10.33 27.19
C LEU A 170 24.74 9.93 25.73
N SER A 171 23.81 10.52 24.99
CA SER A 171 24.01 11.69 24.12
C SER A 171 24.74 11.43 22.79
N LYS A 172 24.06 11.67 21.70
CA LYS A 172 24.27 12.83 20.81
C LYS A 172 23.32 12.79 19.61
N SER A 173 22.63 13.88 19.50
CA SER A 173 21.82 14.30 18.38
C SER A 173 22.55 14.21 17.04
N HIS A 174 21.92 13.55 16.06
CA HIS A 174 22.06 13.96 14.67
C HIS A 174 20.65 14.24 14.16
N ARG A 175 20.35 15.53 14.04
CA ARG A 175 19.19 16.03 13.30
C ARG A 175 19.38 15.66 11.85
N LEU A 176 18.49 14.82 11.35
CA LEU A 176 18.27 14.64 9.91
C LEU A 176 17.17 15.60 9.46
N PRO A 177 17.19 16.07 8.20
CA PRO A 177 16.26 17.09 7.73
C PRO A 177 14.84 16.55 7.64
N ASP A 178 13.92 17.39 8.11
CA ASP A 178 12.47 17.23 8.15
C ASP A 178 11.90 17.10 6.72
N THR A 179 11.70 15.88 6.25
CA THR A 179 10.93 15.62 5.04
C THR A 179 9.53 15.18 5.48
N GLY A 180 8.55 16.05 5.23
CA GLY A 180 7.14 15.90 5.62
C GLY A 180 6.39 14.67 5.05
N SER A 181 7.11 13.62 4.68
CA SER A 181 6.62 12.33 4.22
C SER A 181 6.49 11.29 5.35
N GLU A 182 7.27 11.42 6.42
CA GLU A 182 7.32 10.41 7.49
C GLU A 182 6.06 10.41 8.37
N SER A 183 5.42 11.57 8.57
CA SER A 183 4.26 11.66 9.46
C SER A 183 3.02 10.90 8.95
N THR A 184 2.81 10.88 7.64
CA THR A 184 1.66 10.19 7.03
C THR A 184 1.83 8.66 7.07
N SER A 185 3.06 8.18 6.85
CA SER A 185 3.37 6.75 6.90
C SER A 185 3.23 6.20 8.32
N ILE A 186 3.81 6.90 9.30
CA ILE A 186 3.71 6.53 10.72
C ILE A 186 2.26 6.57 11.21
N GLN A 187 1.48 7.57 10.79
CA GLN A 187 0.06 7.67 11.16
C GLN A 187 -0.75 6.49 10.61
N LEU A 188 -0.51 6.09 9.35
CA LEU A 188 -1.16 4.93 8.74
C LEU A 188 -0.77 3.62 9.44
N GLU A 189 0.49 3.46 9.82
CA GLU A 189 0.96 2.29 10.56
C GLU A 189 0.34 2.20 11.95
N ILE A 190 0.24 3.31 12.68
CA ILE A 190 -0.42 3.37 13.99
C ILE A 190 -1.92 3.03 13.84
N GLU A 191 -2.60 3.57 12.85
CA GLU A 191 -4.01 3.27 12.58
C GLU A 191 -4.21 1.80 12.21
N LEU A 192 -3.33 1.23 11.39
CA LEU A 192 -3.34 -0.19 11.05
C LEU A 192 -3.14 -1.07 12.29
N MET A 193 -2.14 -0.78 13.10
CA MET A 193 -1.86 -1.54 14.33
C MET A 193 -3.04 -1.46 15.31
N THR A 194 -3.65 -0.29 15.47
CA THR A 194 -4.84 -0.11 16.31
C THR A 194 -6.03 -0.92 15.79
N LEU A 195 -6.24 -0.93 14.48
CA LEU A 195 -7.28 -1.72 13.83
C LEU A 195 -7.06 -3.23 14.02
N LEU A 196 -5.81 -3.69 13.84
CA LEU A 196 -5.43 -5.10 14.02
C LEU A 196 -5.63 -5.59 15.46
N VAL A 197 -5.24 -4.78 16.45
CA VAL A 197 -5.46 -5.08 17.87
C VAL A 197 -6.96 -5.16 18.18
N GLY A 198 -7.76 -4.22 17.66
CA GLY A 198 -9.22 -4.23 17.81
C GLY A 198 -9.86 -5.49 17.23
N LEU A 199 -9.47 -5.90 16.03
CA LEU A 199 -9.91 -7.14 15.39
C LEU A 199 -9.53 -8.38 16.20
N GLY A 200 -8.30 -8.44 16.71
CA GLY A 200 -7.81 -9.55 17.52
C GLY A 200 -8.61 -9.75 18.80
N LEU A 201 -8.97 -8.68 19.50
CA LEU A 201 -9.80 -8.73 20.70
C LEU A 201 -11.21 -9.26 20.42
N VAL A 202 -11.82 -8.87 19.30
CA VAL A 202 -13.16 -9.32 18.91
C VAL A 202 -13.16 -10.81 18.55
N LEU A 203 -12.16 -11.29 17.82
CA LEU A 203 -12.01 -12.70 17.48
C LEU A 203 -11.80 -13.58 18.72
N LYS A 204 -11.01 -13.12 19.70
CA LYS A 204 -10.80 -13.80 20.97
C LYS A 204 -12.11 -13.97 21.78
N ASN A 205 -12.96 -12.94 21.79
CA ASN A 205 -14.24 -12.98 22.49
C ASN A 205 -15.26 -13.94 21.81
N ARG A 206 -15.25 -14.08 20.48
CA ARG A 206 -16.08 -15.03 19.75
C ARG A 206 -15.69 -16.47 20.07
N ARG A 207 -14.40 -16.81 20.12
CA ARG A 207 -13.92 -18.16 20.46
C ARG A 207 -14.32 -18.57 21.89
N LYS A 208 -14.30 -17.64 22.85
CA LYS A 208 -14.79 -17.91 24.21
C LYS A 208 -16.29 -18.24 24.23
N LYS A 209 -17.13 -17.52 23.46
CA LYS A 209 -18.57 -17.82 23.35
C LYS A 209 -18.85 -19.17 22.72
N GLN A 210 -18.10 -19.57 21.69
CA GLN A 210 -18.26 -20.90 21.06
C GLN A 210 -17.85 -22.06 21.97
N LYS A 211 -16.75 -21.93 22.75
CA LYS A 211 -16.33 -22.95 23.72
C LYS A 211 -17.37 -23.11 24.84
N ASN A 212 -17.93 -22.03 25.35
CA ASN A 212 -18.94 -22.09 26.40
C ASN A 212 -20.26 -22.74 25.93
N ASN A 213 -20.62 -22.61 24.65
CA ASN A 213 -21.81 -23.25 24.09
C ASN A 213 -21.61 -24.75 23.81
N LYS A 214 -20.37 -25.21 23.56
CA LYS A 214 -20.08 -26.64 23.40
C LYS A 214 -20.04 -27.42 24.74
N ASN A 215 -19.75 -26.73 25.85
CA ASN A 215 -19.72 -27.35 27.17
C ASN A 215 -21.10 -27.34 27.87
N LYS A 216 -22.15 -26.80 27.24
CA LYS A 216 -23.54 -26.83 27.77
C LYS A 216 -24.46 -27.83 27.07
N ARG A 217 -23.91 -28.67 26.19
CA ARG A 217 -24.60 -29.82 25.58
C ARG A 217 -23.95 -31.12 26.07
#